data_3ff06639fb6262028c13f3fcc0ae620a
#
_entry.id   3ff06639fb6262028c13f3fcc0ae620a
#
_cell.length_a   1.000
_cell.length_b   1.000
_cell.length_c   1.000
_cell.angle_alpha   90.00
_cell.angle_beta   90.00
_cell.angle_gamma   90.00
#
_symmetry.space_group_name_H-M   'P 1'
#
loop_
_entity.id
_entity.type
_entity.pdbx_description
1 polymer ?
#
loop_
_entity_poly.entity_id
_entity_poly.type
_entity_poly.pdbx_seq_one_letter_code
_entity_poly.pdbx_strand_id
1 'polypeptide(L)'
;FFCFKDFSINFSYKRKLSKSTIPYEYLKDYPNFRFKKLNILMGSNASGKTVFGKMLRAISNFIEYRNPLYLIEAVNFVDKKANFKLDFVSSNFEKKKVLSQLEVTIFKNTIERIEYNETILEKKDSYKKTLERLLNNENKIILFNKKEKVITDKMNELLEKISSLNFYFCFPDENTEEKYNLKVLEDILKTFDTSIIKVEKVKNVSNGFLVYFTHGKNLLIQNGKPAIEKDMLSSGTKEGIKIA
;
A
#
# COMPACT_ATOMS: atom_id res chain seq x y z
N PHE A 1 5.85 10.95 10.11
CA PHE A 1 5.27 9.60 10.17
C PHE A 1 6.33 8.56 10.45
N PHE A 2 6.18 7.75 11.50
CA PHE A 2 7.16 6.74 11.91
C PHE A 2 8.58 7.32 11.97
N CYS A 3 9.54 6.74 11.23
CA CYS A 3 10.92 7.22 11.13
C CYS A 3 11.17 8.16 9.93
N PHE A 4 10.16 8.43 9.10
CA PHE A 4 10.33 9.23 7.90
C PHE A 4 10.28 10.73 8.19
N LYS A 5 11.27 11.44 7.66
CA LYS A 5 11.36 12.89 7.64
C LYS A 5 11.63 13.31 6.19
N ASP A 6 10.80 14.21 5.66
CA ASP A 6 10.91 14.73 4.28
C ASP A 6 11.05 13.64 3.22
N PHE A 7 10.27 12.56 3.40
CA PHE A 7 10.28 11.40 2.51
C PHE A 7 9.26 11.57 1.40
N SER A 8 9.66 11.27 0.17
CA SER A 8 8.76 11.21 -0.97
C SER A 8 9.04 9.99 -1.83
N ILE A 9 8.00 9.40 -2.40
CA ILE A 9 8.10 8.32 -3.37
C ILE A 9 7.21 8.62 -4.56
N ASN A 10 7.71 8.37 -5.76
CA ASN A 10 6.99 8.60 -6.99
C ASN A 10 6.97 7.32 -7.82
N PHE A 11 5.79 6.77 -8.04
CA PHE A 11 5.57 5.59 -8.88
C PHE A 11 5.43 5.93 -10.37
N SER A 12 5.41 7.20 -10.75
CA SER A 12 5.40 7.62 -12.15
C SER A 12 6.80 7.64 -12.75
N TYR A 13 6.89 7.58 -14.09
CA TYR A 13 8.15 7.75 -14.80
C TYR A 13 7.97 8.49 -16.14
N LYS A 14 9.04 9.18 -16.57
CA LYS A 14 8.94 10.14 -17.68
C LYS A 14 8.98 9.51 -19.07
N ARG A 15 9.65 8.36 -19.24
CA ARG A 15 9.92 7.79 -20.58
C ARG A 15 9.43 6.36 -20.66
N LYS A 16 8.98 5.96 -21.86
CA LYS A 16 8.72 4.54 -22.14
C LYS A 16 10.00 3.74 -21.93
N LEU A 17 9.92 2.73 -21.07
CA LEU A 17 11.03 1.79 -20.91
C LEU A 17 11.06 0.87 -22.13
N SER A 18 12.10 0.97 -22.96
CA SER A 18 12.21 0.23 -24.22
C SER A 18 12.28 -1.27 -24.04
N LYS A 19 12.64 -1.75 -22.86
CA LYS A 19 12.79 -3.17 -22.50
C LYS A 19 11.85 -3.60 -21.35
N SER A 20 10.81 -2.86 -21.05
CA SER A 20 9.83 -3.31 -20.04
C SER A 20 9.04 -4.49 -20.58
N THR A 21 9.10 -5.61 -19.86
CA THR A 21 8.30 -6.80 -20.14
C THR A 21 6.89 -6.71 -19.57
N ILE A 22 6.62 -5.69 -18.73
CA ILE A 22 5.32 -5.47 -18.11
C ILE A 22 4.46 -4.64 -19.05
N PRO A 23 3.34 -5.19 -19.56
CA PRO A 23 2.48 -4.45 -20.48
C PRO A 23 1.64 -3.40 -19.76
N TYR A 24 1.24 -2.37 -20.50
CA TYR A 24 0.28 -1.34 -20.07
C TYR A 24 0.68 -0.59 -18.79
N GLU A 25 1.95 -0.19 -18.68
CA GLU A 25 2.43 0.69 -17.61
C GLU A 25 2.08 2.17 -17.88
N TYR A 26 0.84 2.42 -18.24
CA TYR A 26 0.28 3.76 -18.45
C TYR A 26 -1.21 3.77 -18.17
N LEU A 27 -1.76 4.94 -17.88
CA LEU A 27 -3.17 5.11 -17.67
C LEU A 27 -3.92 4.93 -19.00
N LYS A 28 -4.98 4.11 -18.99
CA LYS A 28 -5.81 3.88 -20.16
C LYS A 28 -6.27 5.22 -20.76
N ASP A 29 -6.12 5.41 -22.08
CA ASP A 29 -6.42 6.61 -22.84
C ASP A 29 -5.47 7.80 -22.62
N TYR A 30 -4.43 7.66 -21.75
CA TYR A 30 -3.44 8.67 -21.43
C TYR A 30 -2.00 8.10 -21.53
N PRO A 31 -1.48 7.83 -22.72
CA PRO A 31 -0.25 7.05 -22.92
C PRO A 31 1.02 7.71 -22.35
N ASN A 32 0.98 9.00 -22.09
CA ASN A 32 2.08 9.74 -21.47
C ASN A 32 2.01 9.75 -19.94
N PHE A 33 0.84 9.43 -19.36
CA PHE A 33 0.69 9.29 -17.92
C PHE A 33 1.10 7.88 -17.49
N ARG A 34 2.39 7.71 -17.20
CA ARG A 34 3.04 6.42 -16.98
C ARG A 34 3.32 6.17 -15.52
N PHE A 35 3.17 4.91 -15.10
CA PHE A 35 3.42 4.47 -13.74
C PHE A 35 3.98 3.04 -13.75
N LYS A 36 4.74 2.69 -12.71
CA LYS A 36 5.24 1.33 -12.51
C LYS A 36 4.18 0.48 -11.83
N LYS A 37 3.80 -0.63 -12.47
CA LYS A 37 2.89 -1.62 -11.89
C LYS A 37 3.54 -2.46 -10.80
N LEU A 38 4.85 -2.69 -10.92
CA LEU A 38 5.64 -3.43 -9.96
C LEU A 38 6.75 -2.55 -9.40
N ASN A 39 6.83 -2.46 -8.09
CA ASN A 39 7.89 -1.75 -7.38
C ASN A 39 8.47 -2.66 -6.31
N ILE A 40 9.79 -2.83 -6.33
CA ILE A 40 10.53 -3.66 -5.38
C ILE A 40 11.33 -2.73 -4.47
N LEU A 41 11.05 -2.80 -3.17
CA LEU A 41 11.80 -2.09 -2.14
C LEU A 41 12.99 -2.93 -1.70
N MET A 42 14.19 -2.45 -2.00
CA MET A 42 15.44 -3.10 -1.63
C MET A 42 16.19 -2.22 -0.63
N GLY A 43 16.97 -2.83 0.23
CA GLY A 43 17.80 -2.13 1.21
C GLY A 43 18.23 -3.05 2.35
N SER A 44 19.23 -2.61 3.13
CA SER A 44 19.73 -3.32 4.30
C SER A 44 18.65 -3.51 5.38
N ASN A 45 18.92 -4.36 6.36
CA ASN A 45 18.06 -4.48 7.54
C ASN A 45 17.97 -3.12 8.26
N ALA A 46 16.82 -2.85 8.87
CA ALA A 46 16.51 -1.57 9.53
C ALA A 46 16.45 -0.33 8.60
N SER A 47 16.48 -0.50 7.27
CA SER A 47 16.38 0.64 6.32
C SER A 47 14.97 1.23 6.17
N GLY A 48 14.01 0.77 6.96
CA GLY A 48 12.63 1.31 6.96
C GLY A 48 11.65 0.65 5.98
N LYS A 49 12.03 -0.43 5.28
CA LYS A 49 11.13 -1.11 4.30
C LYS A 49 9.78 -1.50 4.90
N THR A 50 9.79 -2.18 6.05
CA THR A 50 8.57 -2.57 6.77
C THR A 50 7.79 -1.36 7.27
N VAL A 51 8.49 -0.32 7.71
CA VAL A 51 7.88 0.92 8.20
C VAL A 51 7.18 1.66 7.06
N PHE A 52 7.75 1.62 5.85
CA PHE A 52 7.10 2.16 4.66
C PHE A 52 5.76 1.44 4.36
N GLY A 53 5.74 0.12 4.42
CA GLY A 53 4.51 -0.66 4.27
C GLY A 53 3.45 -0.32 5.34
N LYS A 54 3.88 -0.21 6.61
CA LYS A 54 3.00 0.21 7.72
C LYS A 54 2.44 1.62 7.50
N MET A 55 3.24 2.55 7.00
CA MET A 55 2.80 3.91 6.68
C MET A 55 1.74 3.91 5.58
N LEU A 56 1.95 3.18 4.49
CA LEU A 56 0.96 3.05 3.43
C LEU A 56 -0.34 2.44 3.94
N ARG A 57 -0.25 1.41 4.80
CA ARG A 57 -1.42 0.79 5.43
C ARG A 57 -2.16 1.78 6.33
N ALA A 58 -1.47 2.57 7.13
CA ALA A 58 -2.09 3.58 7.99
C ALA A 58 -2.87 4.62 7.17
N ILE A 59 -2.29 5.10 6.06
CA ILE A 59 -2.94 6.04 5.14
C ILE A 59 -4.17 5.40 4.48
N SER A 60 -4.06 4.17 3.97
CA SER A 60 -5.19 3.49 3.32
C SER A 60 -6.31 3.17 4.30
N ASN A 61 -6.00 2.70 5.51
CA ASN A 61 -6.99 2.44 6.55
C ASN A 61 -7.71 3.73 6.96
N PHE A 62 -6.99 4.87 7.06
CA PHE A 62 -7.63 6.15 7.29
C PHE A 62 -8.64 6.51 6.19
N ILE A 63 -8.26 6.32 4.94
CA ILE A 63 -9.12 6.62 3.79
C ILE A 63 -10.34 5.68 3.76
N GLU A 64 -10.13 4.39 3.97
CA GLU A 64 -11.16 3.36 3.89
C GLU A 64 -12.16 3.44 5.06
N TYR A 65 -11.63 3.47 6.28
CA TYR A 65 -12.45 3.43 7.50
C TYR A 65 -12.80 4.81 8.05
N ARG A 66 -12.27 5.89 7.47
CA ARG A 66 -12.49 7.29 7.92
C ARG A 66 -12.13 7.53 9.39
N ASN A 67 -11.29 6.66 9.95
CA ASN A 67 -10.89 6.73 11.34
C ASN A 67 -9.50 7.37 11.48
N PRO A 68 -9.40 8.58 12.10
CA PRO A 68 -8.15 9.29 12.27
C PRO A 68 -7.14 8.56 13.16
N LEU A 69 -7.56 7.61 13.99
CA LEU A 69 -6.67 6.87 14.88
C LEU A 69 -5.56 6.14 14.12
N TYR A 70 -5.86 5.58 12.94
CA TYR A 70 -4.85 4.92 12.11
C TYR A 70 -3.67 5.82 11.74
N LEU A 71 -3.92 7.12 11.53
CA LEU A 71 -2.86 8.08 11.24
C LEU A 71 -2.16 8.58 12.49
N ILE A 72 -2.92 8.79 13.57
CA ILE A 72 -2.42 9.30 14.85
C ILE A 72 -1.41 8.33 15.45
N GLU A 73 -1.71 7.03 15.44
CA GLU A 73 -0.83 5.96 15.91
C GLU A 73 0.47 5.85 15.09
N ALA A 74 0.46 6.33 13.86
CA ALA A 74 1.62 6.35 12.98
C ALA A 74 2.55 7.56 13.20
N VAL A 75 2.22 8.49 14.12
CA VAL A 75 3.01 9.69 14.42
C VAL A 75 3.84 9.49 15.68
N ASN A 76 5.17 9.48 15.54
CA ASN A 76 6.09 9.24 16.67
C ASN A 76 6.28 10.43 17.60
N PHE A 77 6.14 11.66 17.10
CA PHE A 77 6.43 12.88 17.86
C PHE A 77 5.17 13.74 17.96
N VAL A 78 4.50 13.67 19.09
CA VAL A 78 3.23 14.37 19.35
C VAL A 78 3.38 15.91 19.27
N ASP A 79 4.54 16.43 19.68
CA ASP A 79 4.81 17.88 19.73
C ASP A 79 5.25 18.46 18.37
N LYS A 80 5.35 17.64 17.34
CA LYS A 80 5.69 18.09 15.98
C LYS A 80 4.52 17.87 15.04
N LYS A 81 4.37 18.80 14.08
CA LYS A 81 3.40 18.59 13.00
C LYS A 81 3.89 17.48 12.10
N ALA A 82 3.00 16.54 11.82
CA ALA A 82 3.18 15.52 10.80
C ALA A 82 2.19 15.79 9.66
N ASN A 83 2.64 15.69 8.41
CA ASN A 83 1.75 15.74 7.28
C ASN A 83 2.08 14.65 6.27
N PHE A 84 1.07 14.24 5.49
CA PHE A 84 1.29 13.46 4.30
C PHE A 84 0.53 14.08 3.12
N LYS A 85 1.05 13.84 1.93
CA LYS A 85 0.40 14.12 0.67
C LYS A 85 0.28 12.85 -0.13
N LEU A 86 -0.90 12.60 -0.68
CA LEU A 86 -1.18 11.48 -1.56
C LEU A 86 -1.72 11.99 -2.88
N ASP A 87 -0.98 11.73 -3.96
CA ASP A 87 -1.43 12.00 -5.31
C ASP A 87 -1.97 10.72 -5.94
N PHE A 88 -3.16 10.78 -6.51
CA PHE A 88 -3.82 9.65 -7.15
C PHE A 88 -4.67 10.10 -8.33
N VAL A 89 -4.98 9.17 -9.22
CA VAL A 89 -5.90 9.42 -10.33
C VAL A 89 -7.26 8.85 -10.01
N SER A 90 -8.28 9.67 -10.12
CA SER A 90 -9.68 9.28 -9.94
C SER A 90 -10.52 9.71 -11.14
N SER A 91 -11.83 9.54 -11.04
CA SER A 91 -12.80 10.10 -11.99
C SER A 91 -13.65 11.12 -11.25
N ASN A 92 -13.86 12.29 -11.85
CA ASN A 92 -14.82 13.26 -11.31
C ASN A 92 -16.28 12.87 -11.65
N PHE A 93 -17.26 13.68 -11.25
CA PHE A 93 -18.69 13.45 -11.53
C PHE A 93 -19.03 13.35 -13.03
N GLU A 94 -18.28 14.07 -13.86
CA GLU A 94 -18.44 14.02 -15.32
C GLU A 94 -17.74 12.79 -15.94
N LYS A 95 -17.26 11.86 -15.12
CA LYS A 95 -16.46 10.68 -15.53
C LYS A 95 -15.15 11.02 -16.24
N LYS A 96 -14.68 12.25 -16.14
CA LYS A 96 -13.36 12.66 -16.63
C LYS A 96 -12.29 12.23 -15.63
N LYS A 97 -11.13 11.81 -16.14
CA LYS A 97 -9.99 11.49 -15.28
C LYS A 97 -9.37 12.77 -14.73
N VAL A 98 -9.11 12.76 -13.43
CA VAL A 98 -8.49 13.86 -12.70
C VAL A 98 -7.27 13.36 -11.93
N LEU A 99 -6.25 14.20 -11.82
CA LEU A 99 -5.20 14.06 -10.81
C LEU A 99 -5.69 14.75 -9.55
N SER A 100 -5.75 14.01 -8.49
CA SER A 100 -6.20 14.46 -7.17
C SER A 100 -5.04 14.44 -6.20
N GLN A 101 -5.01 15.39 -5.28
CA GLN A 101 -4.07 15.44 -4.17
C GLN A 101 -4.84 15.60 -2.86
N LEU A 102 -4.59 14.70 -1.93
CA LEU A 102 -5.07 14.75 -0.56
C LEU A 102 -3.89 15.12 0.36
N GLU A 103 -4.04 16.18 1.15
CA GLU A 103 -3.06 16.58 2.16
C GLU A 103 -3.71 16.55 3.54
N VAL A 104 -3.07 15.86 4.49
CA VAL A 104 -3.56 15.76 5.87
C VAL A 104 -2.46 16.22 6.82
N THR A 105 -2.79 17.15 7.71
CA THR A 105 -1.92 17.64 8.77
C THR A 105 -2.40 17.17 10.12
N ILE A 106 -1.49 16.61 10.92
CA ILE A 106 -1.73 16.07 12.25
C ILE A 106 -0.83 16.81 13.25
N PHE A 107 -1.38 17.15 14.38
CA PHE A 107 -0.65 17.76 15.50
C PHE A 107 -1.31 17.40 16.83
N LYS A 108 -0.50 17.10 17.86
CA LYS A 108 -0.98 16.74 19.19
C LYS A 108 -2.09 15.67 19.17
N ASN A 109 -1.80 14.56 18.46
CA ASN A 109 -2.73 13.44 18.31
C ASN A 109 -4.13 13.81 17.77
N THR A 110 -4.21 14.85 16.98
CA THR A 110 -5.46 15.25 16.32
C THR A 110 -5.19 15.68 14.88
N ILE A 111 -6.16 15.46 14.01
CA ILE A 111 -6.13 16.05 12.68
C ILE A 111 -6.37 17.55 12.83
N GLU A 112 -5.45 18.37 12.34
CA GLU A 112 -5.62 19.83 12.30
C GLU A 112 -6.31 20.29 11.02
N ARG A 113 -5.94 19.67 9.88
CA ARG A 113 -6.39 20.11 8.57
C ARG A 113 -6.39 18.99 7.56
N ILE A 114 -7.42 18.97 6.71
CA ILE A 114 -7.50 18.12 5.52
C ILE A 114 -7.76 19.05 4.34
N GLU A 115 -6.90 18.95 3.33
CA GLU A 115 -7.00 19.71 2.09
C GLU A 115 -7.08 18.77 0.90
N TYR A 116 -7.84 19.19 -0.09
CA TYR A 116 -7.99 18.47 -1.35
C TYR A 116 -7.87 19.41 -2.53
N ASN A 117 -7.20 18.96 -3.57
CA ASN A 117 -7.10 19.66 -4.82
C ASN A 117 -7.21 18.67 -5.98
N GLU A 118 -7.79 19.09 -7.11
CA GLU A 118 -7.88 18.26 -8.30
C GLU A 118 -7.73 19.07 -9.59
N THR A 119 -7.23 18.39 -10.63
CA THR A 119 -7.16 18.97 -11.98
C THR A 119 -7.46 17.90 -13.04
N ILE A 120 -8.16 18.28 -14.11
CA ILE A 120 -8.53 17.37 -15.19
C ILE A 120 -7.28 16.93 -15.97
N LEU A 121 -7.20 15.63 -16.29
CA LEU A 121 -6.17 15.09 -17.18
C LEU A 121 -6.51 15.38 -18.65
N GLU A 122 -5.52 15.84 -19.39
CA GLU A 122 -5.57 15.96 -20.84
C GLU A 122 -4.89 14.76 -21.50
N LYS A 123 -5.30 14.38 -22.72
CA LYS A 123 -4.79 13.17 -23.43
C LYS A 123 -3.26 13.09 -23.57
N LYS A 124 -2.60 14.26 -23.65
CA LYS A 124 -1.13 14.35 -23.82
C LYS A 124 -0.39 14.60 -22.50
N ASP A 125 -1.08 14.55 -21.36
CA ASP A 125 -0.47 14.85 -20.08
C ASP A 125 0.42 13.71 -19.59
N SER A 126 1.50 14.11 -18.91
CA SER A 126 2.29 13.27 -18.02
C SER A 126 1.99 13.67 -16.57
N TYR A 127 2.32 12.81 -15.61
CA TYR A 127 2.16 13.15 -14.20
C TYR A 127 2.79 14.50 -13.84
N LYS A 128 4.04 14.75 -14.31
CA LYS A 128 4.73 16.00 -14.01
C LYS A 128 3.97 17.23 -14.52
N LYS A 129 3.51 17.22 -15.78
CA LYS A 129 2.78 18.34 -16.39
C LYS A 129 1.45 18.58 -15.66
N THR A 130 0.74 17.49 -15.30
CA THR A 130 -0.52 17.60 -14.58
C THR A 130 -0.30 18.10 -13.16
N LEU A 131 0.76 17.66 -12.49
CA LEU A 131 1.10 18.13 -11.14
C LEU A 131 1.44 19.63 -11.13
N GLU A 132 2.20 20.12 -12.12
CA GLU A 132 2.49 21.55 -12.26
C GLU A 132 1.19 22.35 -12.39
N ARG A 133 0.24 21.87 -13.18
CA ARG A 133 -1.09 22.52 -13.33
C ARG A 133 -1.90 22.42 -12.04
N LEU A 134 -1.85 21.30 -11.33
CA LEU A 134 -2.52 21.11 -10.04
C LEU A 134 -2.00 22.09 -8.98
N LEU A 135 -0.68 22.26 -8.91
CA LEU A 135 -0.05 23.15 -7.92
C LEU A 135 -0.31 24.65 -8.21
N ASN A 136 -0.48 25.01 -9.49
CA ASN A 136 -0.85 26.38 -9.91
C ASN A 136 -2.36 26.66 -9.77
N ASN A 137 -3.15 25.64 -9.43
CA ASN A 137 -4.58 25.81 -9.24
C ASN A 137 -4.86 26.33 -7.83
N GLU A 138 -5.39 27.52 -7.70
CA GLU A 138 -5.72 28.15 -6.42
C GLU A 138 -6.96 27.54 -5.74
N ASN A 139 -7.66 26.63 -6.41
CA ASN A 139 -8.90 26.02 -5.95
C ASN A 139 -8.68 24.86 -4.95
N LYS A 140 -7.78 25.03 -3.98
CA LYS A 140 -7.69 24.08 -2.88
C LYS A 140 -8.96 24.13 -2.03
N ILE A 141 -9.57 22.98 -1.82
CA ILE A 141 -10.74 22.82 -0.97
C ILE A 141 -10.27 22.41 0.42
N ILE A 142 -10.61 23.20 1.43
CA ILE A 142 -10.40 22.83 2.83
C ILE A 142 -11.59 21.97 3.25
N LEU A 143 -11.33 20.68 3.49
CA LEU A 143 -12.36 19.73 3.89
C LEU A 143 -12.58 19.70 5.38
N PHE A 144 -11.52 19.92 6.14
CA PHE A 144 -11.55 20.00 7.59
C PHE A 144 -10.51 21.01 8.09
N ASN A 145 -10.91 21.86 9.02
CA ASN A 145 -10.03 22.76 9.75
C ASN A 145 -10.46 22.81 11.22
N LYS A 146 -9.62 22.32 12.11
CA LYS A 146 -9.90 22.26 13.55
C LYS A 146 -10.13 23.64 14.17
N LYS A 147 -9.42 24.68 13.70
CA LYS A 147 -9.54 26.04 14.23
C LYS A 147 -10.91 26.66 13.92
N GLU A 148 -11.44 26.37 12.75
CA GLU A 148 -12.69 26.93 12.25
C GLU A 148 -13.88 26.00 12.53
N LYS A 149 -13.64 24.78 13.07
CA LYS A 149 -14.65 23.74 13.26
C LYS A 149 -15.46 23.42 12.00
N VAL A 150 -14.88 23.69 10.83
CA VAL A 150 -15.53 23.44 9.55
C VAL A 150 -15.33 21.98 9.18
N ILE A 151 -16.41 21.22 9.17
CA ILE A 151 -16.52 19.95 8.46
C ILE A 151 -17.41 20.25 7.27
N THR A 152 -16.87 20.18 6.07
CA THR A 152 -17.67 20.42 4.88
C THR A 152 -18.38 19.13 4.45
N ASP A 153 -19.61 19.25 3.94
CA ASP A 153 -20.37 18.12 3.36
C ASP A 153 -19.57 17.46 2.23
N LYS A 154 -18.70 18.21 1.57
CA LYS A 154 -17.75 17.72 0.56
C LYS A 154 -16.75 16.69 1.08
N MET A 155 -16.52 16.59 2.39
CA MET A 155 -15.59 15.60 2.94
C MET A 155 -16.13 14.17 2.76
N ASN A 156 -17.41 13.95 3.04
CA ASN A 156 -18.03 12.63 2.84
C ASN A 156 -18.02 12.23 1.37
N GLU A 157 -18.38 13.16 0.50
CA GLU A 157 -18.38 12.99 -0.95
C GLU A 157 -16.99 12.67 -1.52
N LEU A 158 -15.96 13.34 -1.01
CA LEU A 158 -14.58 13.05 -1.39
C LEU A 158 -14.10 11.69 -0.88
N LEU A 159 -14.39 11.38 0.37
CA LEU A 159 -14.00 10.10 0.97
C LEU A 159 -14.71 8.94 0.25
N GLU A 160 -15.93 9.12 -0.26
CA GLU A 160 -16.58 8.16 -1.15
C GLU A 160 -15.84 7.99 -2.48
N LYS A 161 -15.38 9.07 -3.10
CA LYS A 161 -14.53 8.99 -4.31
C LYS A 161 -13.21 8.26 -4.05
N ILE A 162 -12.60 8.52 -2.90
CA ILE A 162 -11.29 7.93 -2.54
C ILE A 162 -11.47 6.49 -2.07
N SER A 163 -12.58 6.13 -1.43
CA SER A 163 -12.87 4.76 -1.00
C SER A 163 -13.05 3.79 -2.19
N SER A 164 -13.22 4.32 -3.41
CA SER A 164 -13.12 3.51 -4.63
C SER A 164 -11.70 3.06 -4.97
N LEU A 165 -10.67 3.60 -4.29
CA LEU A 165 -9.31 3.10 -4.35
C LEU A 165 -9.22 1.85 -3.48
N ASN A 166 -9.19 0.68 -4.11
CA ASN A 166 -8.99 -0.57 -3.39
C ASN A 166 -7.51 -0.74 -3.06
N PHE A 167 -7.20 -0.83 -1.79
CA PHE A 167 -5.86 -1.14 -1.29
C PHE A 167 -5.86 -2.58 -0.77
N TYR A 168 -5.01 -3.42 -1.34
CA TYR A 168 -4.81 -4.79 -0.88
C TYR A 168 -3.45 -4.89 -0.21
N PHE A 169 -3.44 -5.19 1.09
CA PHE A 169 -2.22 -5.44 1.84
C PHE A 169 -2.15 -6.93 2.18
N CYS A 170 -1.11 -7.59 1.70
CA CYS A 170 -0.81 -8.99 2.03
C CYS A 170 -0.03 -9.10 3.35
N PHE A 171 -0.36 -8.27 4.34
CA PHE A 171 0.12 -8.47 5.71
C PHE A 171 -1.01 -9.12 6.50
N PRO A 172 -0.88 -10.38 6.89
CA PRO A 172 -1.90 -11.01 7.72
C PRO A 172 -2.01 -10.24 9.03
N ASP A 173 -3.22 -9.84 9.39
CA ASP A 173 -3.50 -9.45 10.77
C ASP A 173 -3.33 -10.69 11.64
N GLU A 174 -2.70 -10.56 12.79
CA GLU A 174 -2.41 -11.68 13.70
C GLU A 174 -3.68 -12.42 14.17
N ASN A 175 -4.88 -11.90 13.85
CA ASN A 175 -6.18 -12.38 14.32
C ASN A 175 -7.13 -12.89 13.21
N THR A 176 -6.72 -13.00 11.98
CA THR A 176 -7.58 -13.60 10.95
C THR A 176 -7.42 -15.11 10.92
N GLU A 177 -8.54 -15.84 11.04
CA GLU A 177 -8.59 -17.28 10.72
C GLU A 177 -8.40 -17.42 9.19
N GLU A 178 -7.15 -17.43 8.76
CA GLU A 178 -6.80 -17.50 7.36
C GLU A 178 -7.05 -18.91 6.83
N LYS A 179 -7.91 -19.01 5.82
CA LYS A 179 -8.04 -20.23 5.02
C LYS A 179 -6.97 -20.21 3.95
N TYR A 180 -5.85 -20.86 4.21
CA TYR A 180 -4.79 -21.01 3.21
C TYR A 180 -5.26 -21.84 2.02
N ASN A 181 -5.04 -21.33 0.81
CA ASN A 181 -5.19 -22.10 -0.41
C ASN A 181 -3.91 -22.95 -0.61
N LEU A 182 -4.04 -24.27 -0.50
CA LEU A 182 -2.91 -25.22 -0.58
C LEU A 182 -2.07 -25.03 -1.85
N LYS A 183 -2.72 -24.82 -3.00
CA LYS A 183 -2.03 -24.65 -4.28
C LYS A 183 -1.25 -23.34 -4.33
N VAL A 184 -1.84 -22.26 -3.87
CA VAL A 184 -1.18 -20.95 -3.80
C VAL A 184 -0.01 -21.00 -2.84
N LEU A 185 -0.17 -21.63 -1.67
CA LEU A 185 0.91 -21.82 -0.69
C LEU A 185 2.07 -22.62 -1.31
N GLU A 186 1.78 -23.72 -1.99
CA GLU A 186 2.80 -24.56 -2.64
C GLU A 186 3.55 -23.78 -3.72
N ASP A 187 2.86 -23.07 -4.60
CA ASP A 187 3.46 -22.29 -5.70
C ASP A 187 4.34 -21.15 -5.15
N ILE A 188 3.88 -20.45 -4.12
CA ILE A 188 4.66 -19.42 -3.44
C ILE A 188 5.92 -20.01 -2.80
N LEU A 189 5.78 -21.07 -2.00
CA LEU A 189 6.90 -21.67 -1.31
C LEU A 189 7.97 -22.22 -2.28
N LYS A 190 7.56 -22.88 -3.37
CA LYS A 190 8.47 -23.36 -4.43
C LYS A 190 9.17 -22.22 -5.16
N THR A 191 8.54 -21.06 -5.27
CA THR A 191 9.15 -19.87 -5.88
C THR A 191 10.25 -19.28 -5.00
N PHE A 192 10.06 -19.29 -3.67
CA PHE A 192 11.07 -18.78 -2.73
C PHE A 192 12.15 -19.77 -2.37
N ASP A 193 11.87 -21.07 -2.48
CA ASP A 193 12.80 -22.14 -2.13
C ASP A 193 12.65 -23.32 -3.09
N THR A 194 13.58 -23.42 -4.03
CA THR A 194 13.60 -24.48 -5.06
C THR A 194 13.87 -25.88 -4.50
N SER A 195 14.27 -26.00 -3.24
CA SER A 195 14.42 -27.28 -2.56
C SER A 195 13.10 -27.91 -2.11
N ILE A 196 11.99 -27.15 -2.18
CA ILE A 196 10.66 -27.62 -1.81
C ILE A 196 10.06 -28.43 -2.97
N ILE A 197 9.70 -29.68 -2.67
CA ILE A 197 9.11 -30.61 -3.64
C ILE A 197 7.59 -30.51 -3.65
N LYS A 198 6.98 -30.49 -2.44
CA LYS A 198 5.54 -30.63 -2.26
C LYS A 198 5.09 -30.04 -0.95
N VAL A 199 3.82 -29.58 -0.93
CA VAL A 199 3.12 -29.17 0.28
C VAL A 199 1.83 -29.98 0.41
N GLU A 200 1.57 -30.58 1.57
CA GLU A 200 0.35 -31.32 1.85
C GLU A 200 -0.36 -30.78 3.08
N LYS A 201 -1.70 -30.79 3.04
CA LYS A 201 -2.50 -30.44 4.20
C LYS A 201 -2.48 -31.59 5.23
N VAL A 202 -2.19 -31.29 6.48
CA VAL A 202 -2.21 -32.28 7.55
C VAL A 202 -3.64 -32.51 8.01
N LYS A 203 -4.06 -33.78 8.00
CA LYS A 203 -5.39 -34.16 8.53
C LYS A 203 -5.43 -33.91 10.03
N ASN A 204 -6.55 -33.40 10.51
CA ASN A 204 -6.81 -33.13 11.94
C ASN A 204 -5.96 -32.01 12.58
N VAL A 205 -5.26 -31.22 11.80
CA VAL A 205 -4.56 -30.02 12.28
C VAL A 205 -5.14 -28.80 11.56
N SER A 206 -5.77 -27.91 12.32
CA SER A 206 -6.30 -26.65 11.75
C SER A 206 -5.14 -25.84 11.19
N ASN A 207 -5.26 -25.42 9.93
CA ASN A 207 -4.21 -24.67 9.20
C ASN A 207 -2.82 -25.31 9.29
N GLY A 208 -2.76 -26.67 9.25
CA GLY A 208 -1.52 -27.45 9.29
C GLY A 208 -1.11 -27.91 7.89
N PHE A 209 0.15 -27.67 7.52
CA PHE A 209 0.74 -28.07 6.26
C PHE A 209 2.08 -28.73 6.48
N LEU A 210 2.34 -29.81 5.75
CA LEU A 210 3.63 -30.51 5.74
C LEU A 210 4.37 -30.16 4.44
N VAL A 211 5.55 -29.57 4.59
CA VAL A 211 6.43 -29.17 3.47
C VAL A 211 7.53 -30.22 3.32
N TYR A 212 7.68 -30.77 2.14
CA TYR A 212 8.67 -31.78 1.76
C TYR A 212 9.82 -31.14 1.00
N PHE A 213 11.05 -31.47 1.40
CA PHE A 213 12.28 -30.96 0.77
C PHE A 213 13.06 -32.05 0.02
N THR A 214 13.84 -31.64 -1.00
CA THR A 214 14.70 -32.53 -1.79
C THR A 214 15.71 -33.33 -0.97
N HIS A 215 16.15 -32.77 0.18
CA HIS A 215 17.10 -33.42 1.08
C HIS A 215 16.44 -34.40 2.08
N GLY A 216 15.15 -34.75 1.89
CA GLY A 216 14.44 -35.75 2.68
C GLY A 216 13.91 -35.30 4.04
N LYS A 217 14.16 -34.05 4.47
CA LYS A 217 13.56 -33.49 5.66
C LYS A 217 12.15 -32.95 5.35
N ASN A 218 11.30 -32.93 6.36
CA ASN A 218 9.95 -32.39 6.27
C ASN A 218 9.74 -31.34 7.37
N LEU A 219 8.97 -30.29 7.06
CA LEU A 219 8.67 -29.23 7.98
C LEU A 219 7.15 -29.10 8.17
N LEU A 220 6.71 -29.12 9.41
CA LEU A 220 5.31 -28.80 9.75
C LEU A 220 5.15 -27.30 9.93
N ILE A 221 4.23 -26.72 9.15
CA ILE A 221 3.77 -25.34 9.29
C ILE A 221 2.38 -25.38 9.90
N GLN A 222 2.14 -24.63 10.96
CA GLN A 222 0.83 -24.49 11.59
C GLN A 222 0.53 -23.01 11.83
N ASN A 223 -0.66 -22.55 11.40
CA ASN A 223 -1.07 -21.15 11.50
C ASN A 223 0.00 -20.18 10.94
N GLY A 224 0.57 -20.50 9.77
CA GLY A 224 1.58 -19.69 9.12
C GLY A 224 2.95 -19.66 9.80
N LYS A 225 3.16 -20.49 10.85
CA LYS A 225 4.45 -20.56 11.58
C LYS A 225 5.02 -21.98 11.53
N PRO A 226 6.34 -22.15 11.36
CA PRO A 226 6.97 -23.46 11.53
C PRO A 226 6.75 -23.96 12.94
N ALA A 227 6.21 -25.18 13.07
CA ALA A 227 5.94 -25.79 14.38
C ALA A 227 7.20 -26.26 15.10
N ILE A 228 8.20 -26.72 14.34
CA ILE A 228 9.49 -27.22 14.84
C ILE A 228 10.58 -26.72 13.88
N GLU A 229 11.81 -26.48 14.39
CA GLU A 229 13.00 -26.07 13.61
C GLU A 229 12.83 -24.76 12.80
N LYS A 230 12.84 -23.64 13.52
CA LYS A 230 12.72 -22.29 12.94
C LYS A 230 13.76 -21.94 11.86
N ASP A 231 14.87 -22.70 11.77
CA ASP A 231 16.01 -22.39 10.93
C ASP A 231 16.02 -23.12 9.58
N MET A 232 15.05 -24.01 9.34
CA MET A 232 14.95 -24.72 8.04
C MET A 232 14.47 -23.84 6.89
N LEU A 233 13.79 -22.75 7.19
CA LEU A 233 13.29 -21.83 6.16
C LEU A 233 14.08 -20.53 6.16
N SER A 234 14.41 -20.07 4.95
CA SER A 234 14.96 -18.72 4.77
C SER A 234 13.98 -17.65 5.25
N SER A 235 14.48 -16.46 5.57
CA SER A 235 13.62 -15.32 5.92
C SER A 235 12.61 -14.99 4.81
N GLY A 236 13.03 -15.08 3.54
CA GLY A 236 12.16 -14.90 2.39
C GLY A 236 11.03 -15.93 2.31
N THR A 237 11.36 -17.21 2.55
CA THR A 237 10.36 -18.30 2.56
C THR A 237 9.37 -18.13 3.70
N LYS A 238 9.83 -17.70 4.89
CA LYS A 238 8.95 -17.40 6.04
C LYS A 238 7.98 -16.25 5.72
N GLU A 239 8.43 -15.21 5.04
CA GLU A 239 7.53 -14.12 4.59
C GLU A 239 6.58 -14.60 3.48
N GLY A 240 7.03 -15.49 2.58
CA GLY A 240 6.17 -16.11 1.56
C GLY A 240 4.97 -16.86 2.13
N ILE A 241 5.13 -17.52 3.27
CA ILE A 241 4.03 -18.21 3.96
C ILE A 241 2.92 -17.24 4.39
N LYS A 242 3.29 -16.01 4.76
CA LYS A 242 2.32 -14.99 5.16
C LYS A 242 1.54 -14.38 4.00
N ILE A 243 2.00 -14.60 2.76
CA ILE A 243 1.37 -14.09 1.53
C ILE A 243 0.36 -15.09 0.96
N ALA A 244 0.51 -16.37 1.29
CA ALA A 244 -0.32 -17.47 0.79
C ALA A 244 -1.69 -17.54 1.43
#